data_48b9622475c95019f1257d174c1e81ee
#
_entry.id   48b9622475c95019f1257d174c1e81ee
#
_cell.length_a   1.000
_cell.length_b   1.000
_cell.length_c   1.000
_cell.angle_alpha   90.00
_cell.angle_beta   90.00
_cell.angle_gamma   90.00
#
_symmetry.space_group_name_H-M   'P 1'
#
loop_
_entity.id
_entity.type
_entity.pdbx_description
1 polymer ?
#
loop_
_entity_poly.entity_id
_entity_poly.type
_entity_poly.pdbx_seq_one_letter_code
_entity_poly.pdbx_strand_id
1 'polypeptide(L)'
;MKFRTYRDFCERTGKKIEEELTQEMQNTLHTHQFDAESGKPTESIDAELRKSAEPYGERAAMLQAVEKINAGRPCKEEQVKPSGWQIEDPEQTCYISIDDIGVKHQKEQRTGDETKTGVYVWNTVADIETGSGSHTVTGIGMKKTFLFVLAYLLQNNLLANKTLVFLTDGARSIFANIAEIFSFHPFIIVLDWFHLKKRCQEYLSMSAKGKEKRNEILQKLLRILWAGNVDEAIAYLHHLHRDFLRPQNRINDLCQYLEKHREHIPPYALRAELGLKNSSNRVEKANDLCVAQRQKHNGMSWSSSGSGALAQISALILNQELSSWLHSSSFVPSLSSAA
;
A
#
# COMPACT_ATOMS: atom_id res chain seq x y z
N MET A 1 17.82 2.02 35.84
CA MET A 1 18.25 1.05 34.80
C MET A 1 19.20 1.76 33.83
N LYS A 2 20.40 1.20 33.56
CA LYS A 2 21.38 1.83 32.66
C LYS A 2 20.83 1.80 31.23
N PHE A 3 21.00 2.85 30.43
CA PHE A 3 20.50 2.99 29.06
C PHE A 3 20.84 1.78 28.15
N ARG A 4 22.02 1.19 28.30
CA ARG A 4 22.44 -0.05 27.62
C ARG A 4 21.50 -1.22 27.94
N THR A 5 21.15 -1.40 29.21
CA THR A 5 20.26 -2.50 29.68
C THR A 5 18.85 -2.41 29.10
N TYR A 6 18.33 -1.17 28.92
CA TYR A 6 17.02 -0.96 28.31
C TYR A 6 17.02 -1.27 26.82
N ARG A 7 18.05 -0.80 26.09
CA ARG A 7 18.22 -1.10 24.66
C ARG A 7 18.33 -2.61 24.45
N ASP A 8 19.20 -3.28 25.19
CA ASP A 8 19.44 -4.73 25.08
C ASP A 8 18.17 -5.53 25.44
N PHE A 9 17.33 -5.02 26.35
CA PHE A 9 16.03 -5.60 26.66
C PHE A 9 15.06 -5.46 25.47
N CYS A 10 14.92 -4.28 24.91
CA CYS A 10 14.04 -4.04 23.74
C CYS A 10 14.48 -4.87 22.53
N GLU A 11 15.79 -4.93 22.24
CA GLU A 11 16.31 -5.72 21.11
C GLU A 11 16.04 -7.23 21.31
N ARG A 12 16.26 -7.78 22.52
CA ARG A 12 15.96 -9.19 22.82
C ARG A 12 14.48 -9.50 22.78
N THR A 13 13.65 -8.63 23.35
CA THR A 13 12.19 -8.79 23.34
C THR A 13 11.64 -8.75 21.93
N GLY A 14 12.04 -7.74 21.15
CA GLY A 14 11.57 -7.62 19.78
C GLY A 14 12.07 -8.75 18.86
N LYS A 15 13.29 -9.25 19.10
CA LYS A 15 13.80 -10.41 18.37
C LYS A 15 12.98 -11.67 18.70
N LYS A 16 12.64 -11.89 19.97
CA LYS A 16 11.77 -13.00 20.39
C LYS A 16 10.40 -12.90 19.72
N ILE A 17 9.79 -11.70 19.71
CA ILE A 17 8.52 -11.43 19.00
C ILE A 17 8.66 -11.79 17.52
N GLU A 18 9.72 -11.33 16.86
CA GLU A 18 9.95 -11.62 15.45
C GLU A 18 10.10 -13.12 15.16
N GLU A 19 10.80 -13.86 16.03
CA GLU A 19 10.96 -15.31 15.93
C GLU A 19 9.61 -16.03 16.09
N GLU A 20 8.82 -15.68 17.09
CA GLU A 20 7.50 -16.25 17.34
C GLU A 20 6.52 -15.95 16.19
N LEU A 21 6.44 -14.70 15.73
CA LEU A 21 5.61 -14.32 14.59
C LEU A 21 6.04 -15.03 13.30
N THR A 22 7.35 -15.18 13.09
CA THR A 22 7.87 -15.91 11.92
C THR A 22 7.48 -17.39 11.98
N GLN A 23 7.57 -18.01 13.14
CA GLN A 23 7.15 -19.40 13.34
C GLN A 23 5.63 -19.56 13.12
N GLU A 24 4.84 -18.63 13.65
CA GLU A 24 3.37 -18.62 13.48
C GLU A 24 3.00 -18.47 11.99
N MET A 25 3.64 -17.53 11.29
CA MET A 25 3.46 -17.36 9.85
C MET A 25 3.78 -18.66 9.09
N GLN A 26 4.92 -19.29 9.38
CA GLN A 26 5.32 -20.54 8.72
C GLN A 26 4.33 -21.69 9.00
N ASN A 27 3.90 -21.83 10.24
CA ASN A 27 2.90 -22.83 10.64
C ASN A 27 1.56 -22.60 9.90
N THR A 28 1.10 -21.34 9.85
CA THR A 28 -0.14 -20.98 9.16
C THR A 28 -0.05 -21.29 7.67
N LEU A 29 1.03 -20.87 7.00
CA LEU A 29 1.23 -21.14 5.58
C LEU A 29 1.25 -22.64 5.31
N HIS A 30 1.98 -23.41 6.11
CA HIS A 30 2.04 -24.86 5.98
C HIS A 30 0.68 -25.52 6.20
N THR A 31 -0.07 -25.09 7.23
CA THR A 31 -1.42 -25.63 7.53
C THR A 31 -2.39 -25.42 6.38
N HIS A 32 -2.26 -24.28 5.68
CA HIS A 32 -3.07 -23.95 4.52
C HIS A 32 -2.46 -24.37 3.17
N GLN A 33 -1.44 -25.26 3.20
CA GLN A 33 -0.78 -25.79 2.00
C GLN A 33 -0.09 -24.72 1.14
N PHE A 34 0.59 -23.78 1.79
CA PHE A 34 1.45 -22.78 1.15
C PHE A 34 2.91 -23.02 1.52
N ASP A 35 3.79 -22.80 0.56
CA ASP A 35 5.23 -22.76 0.81
C ASP A 35 5.63 -21.50 1.59
N ALA A 36 6.31 -21.69 2.72
CA ALA A 36 6.61 -20.61 3.65
C ALA A 36 7.68 -19.62 3.15
N GLU A 37 8.45 -19.95 2.10
CA GLU A 37 9.47 -19.09 1.54
C GLU A 37 8.96 -18.29 0.33
N SER A 38 8.16 -18.93 -0.51
CA SER A 38 7.63 -18.31 -1.73
C SER A 38 6.22 -17.73 -1.58
N GLY A 39 5.44 -18.21 -0.60
CA GLY A 39 4.02 -17.87 -0.46
C GLY A 39 3.14 -18.52 -1.54
N LYS A 40 3.69 -19.47 -2.30
CA LYS A 40 2.94 -20.16 -3.36
C LYS A 40 2.21 -21.38 -2.81
N PRO A 41 1.04 -21.70 -3.34
CA PRO A 41 0.36 -22.93 -3.01
C PRO A 41 1.23 -24.15 -3.36
N THR A 42 1.27 -25.15 -2.48
CA THR A 42 1.99 -26.41 -2.71
C THR A 42 1.14 -27.45 -3.44
N GLU A 43 -0.19 -27.31 -3.39
CA GLU A 43 -1.16 -28.14 -4.05
C GLU A 43 -2.22 -27.32 -4.78
N SER A 44 -3.17 -27.97 -5.46
CA SER A 44 -4.31 -27.29 -6.07
C SER A 44 -5.18 -26.66 -4.98
N ILE A 45 -5.23 -25.34 -4.95
CA ILE A 45 -6.01 -24.55 -3.97
C ILE A 45 -7.50 -24.88 -4.12
N ASP A 46 -8.16 -25.01 -2.98
CA ASP A 46 -9.60 -25.14 -2.89
C ASP A 46 -10.31 -24.03 -3.68
N ALA A 47 -11.36 -24.42 -4.42
CA ALA A 47 -12.12 -23.47 -5.25
C ALA A 47 -12.72 -22.33 -4.43
N GLU A 48 -12.94 -22.53 -3.13
CA GLU A 48 -13.44 -21.48 -2.23
C GLU A 48 -12.42 -20.34 -2.01
N LEU A 49 -11.14 -20.65 -1.95
CA LEU A 49 -10.08 -19.61 -1.84
C LEU A 49 -9.88 -18.80 -3.12
N ARG A 50 -10.52 -19.21 -4.23
CA ARG A 50 -10.48 -18.48 -5.51
C ARG A 50 -11.68 -17.58 -5.75
N LYS A 51 -12.66 -17.61 -4.86
CA LYS A 51 -13.84 -16.75 -5.00
C LYS A 51 -13.50 -15.36 -4.46
N SER A 52 -13.49 -14.36 -5.34
CA SER A 52 -13.67 -13.00 -4.85
C SER A 52 -15.10 -12.84 -4.37
N ALA A 53 -15.32 -11.95 -3.40
CA ALA A 53 -16.66 -11.46 -3.13
C ALA A 53 -17.29 -10.91 -4.42
N GLU A 54 -18.59 -11.04 -4.58
CA GLU A 54 -19.27 -10.54 -5.76
C GLU A 54 -19.04 -9.02 -5.91
N PRO A 55 -18.81 -8.52 -7.13
CA PRO A 55 -18.68 -7.09 -7.36
C PRO A 55 -19.96 -6.40 -6.89
N TYR A 56 -19.83 -5.12 -6.50
CA TYR A 56 -20.94 -4.29 -5.98
C TYR A 56 -22.25 -4.53 -6.74
N GLY A 57 -23.20 -5.21 -6.09
CA GLY A 57 -24.38 -5.79 -6.76
C GLY A 57 -25.44 -4.76 -7.17
N GLU A 58 -25.35 -3.52 -6.70
CA GLU A 58 -26.33 -2.49 -7.01
C GLU A 58 -25.86 -1.60 -8.19
N ARG A 59 -25.97 -2.15 -9.39
CA ARG A 59 -25.70 -1.39 -10.62
C ARG A 59 -26.53 -0.09 -10.70
N ALA A 60 -27.74 -0.06 -10.15
CA ALA A 60 -28.58 1.13 -10.07
C ALA A 60 -27.97 2.23 -9.19
N ALA A 61 -27.47 1.88 -8.01
CA ALA A 61 -26.80 2.83 -7.10
C ALA A 61 -25.51 3.40 -7.75
N MET A 62 -24.77 2.55 -8.46
CA MET A 62 -23.57 2.98 -9.20
C MET A 62 -23.93 3.97 -10.32
N LEU A 63 -25.00 3.72 -11.08
CA LEU A 63 -25.45 4.62 -12.13
C LEU A 63 -25.93 5.95 -11.55
N GLN A 64 -26.69 5.95 -10.45
CA GLN A 64 -27.10 7.17 -9.75
C GLN A 64 -25.90 7.97 -9.25
N ALA A 65 -24.86 7.30 -8.70
CA ALA A 65 -23.63 7.95 -8.28
C ALA A 65 -22.92 8.62 -9.47
N VAL A 66 -22.83 7.94 -10.61
CA VAL A 66 -22.25 8.50 -11.85
C VAL A 66 -23.04 9.71 -12.32
N GLU A 67 -24.36 9.66 -12.37
CA GLU A 67 -25.22 10.79 -12.74
C GLU A 67 -25.02 11.99 -11.81
N LYS A 68 -25.01 11.76 -10.51
CA LYS A 68 -24.77 12.79 -9.48
C LYS A 68 -23.40 13.46 -9.66
N ILE A 69 -22.35 12.68 -9.87
CA ILE A 69 -20.99 13.19 -10.08
C ILE A 69 -20.93 14.02 -11.36
N ASN A 70 -21.53 13.55 -12.44
CA ASN A 70 -21.46 14.18 -13.75
C ASN A 70 -22.30 15.44 -13.89
N ALA A 71 -23.38 15.56 -13.10
CA ALA A 71 -24.23 16.76 -13.08
C ALA A 71 -23.46 18.06 -12.75
N GLY A 72 -22.39 17.97 -11.96
CA GLY A 72 -21.50 19.09 -11.62
C GLY A 72 -20.31 19.29 -12.57
N ARG A 73 -20.19 18.52 -13.67
CA ARG A 73 -19.02 18.48 -14.54
C ARG A 73 -19.37 18.79 -16.00
N PRO A 74 -19.19 20.03 -16.45
CA PRO A 74 -19.58 20.44 -17.82
C PRO A 74 -18.65 19.85 -18.90
N CYS A 75 -17.38 19.54 -18.57
CA CYS A 75 -16.42 19.03 -19.54
C CYS A 75 -16.52 17.50 -19.63
N LYS A 76 -16.73 16.99 -20.84
CA LYS A 76 -16.87 15.53 -21.09
C LYS A 76 -15.64 14.72 -20.65
N GLU A 77 -14.46 15.30 -20.79
CA GLU A 77 -13.20 14.68 -20.39
C GLU A 77 -13.09 14.47 -18.88
N GLU A 78 -13.85 15.23 -18.09
CA GLU A 78 -13.87 15.19 -16.64
C GLU A 78 -15.04 14.35 -16.10
N GLN A 79 -15.92 13.82 -16.96
CA GLN A 79 -17.06 13.00 -16.58
C GLN A 79 -16.65 11.54 -16.37
N VAL A 80 -17.22 10.93 -15.34
CA VAL A 80 -17.05 9.49 -15.08
C VAL A 80 -17.81 8.70 -16.12
N LYS A 81 -17.15 7.73 -16.77
CA LYS A 81 -17.76 6.82 -17.74
C LYS A 81 -18.42 5.65 -17.00
N PRO A 82 -19.67 5.25 -17.34
CA PRO A 82 -20.42 4.25 -16.58
C PRO A 82 -20.00 2.79 -16.86
N SER A 83 -18.98 2.53 -17.68
CA SER A 83 -18.62 1.19 -18.13
C SER A 83 -17.16 0.85 -17.88
N GLY A 84 -16.89 -0.43 -17.63
CA GLY A 84 -15.56 -1.00 -17.65
C GLY A 84 -14.85 -1.13 -16.30
N TRP A 85 -15.46 -0.69 -15.18
CA TRP A 85 -14.84 -0.79 -13.86
C TRP A 85 -15.48 -1.88 -13.01
N GLN A 86 -14.65 -2.74 -12.44
CA GLN A 86 -15.04 -3.60 -11.34
C GLN A 86 -14.98 -2.76 -10.07
N ILE A 87 -16.14 -2.53 -9.46
CA ILE A 87 -16.25 -1.80 -8.20
C ILE A 87 -16.55 -2.81 -7.12
N GLU A 88 -15.68 -2.84 -6.11
CA GLU A 88 -15.84 -3.70 -4.94
C GLU A 88 -16.97 -3.22 -4.01
N ASP A 89 -17.56 -4.14 -3.25
CA ASP A 89 -18.47 -3.83 -2.16
C ASP A 89 -17.66 -3.35 -0.93
N PRO A 90 -17.91 -2.13 -0.39
CA PRO A 90 -17.20 -1.60 0.77
C PRO A 90 -17.23 -2.52 1.99
N GLU A 91 -18.34 -3.22 2.23
CA GLU A 91 -18.52 -4.11 3.39
C GLU A 91 -17.79 -5.45 3.22
N GLN A 92 -17.56 -5.86 1.98
CA GLN A 92 -16.90 -7.11 1.64
C GLN A 92 -15.45 -6.92 1.19
N THR A 93 -14.88 -5.75 1.43
CA THR A 93 -13.52 -5.43 0.98
C THR A 93 -12.51 -5.53 2.11
N CYS A 94 -11.34 -6.09 1.77
CA CYS A 94 -10.13 -6.03 2.56
C CYS A 94 -9.10 -5.15 1.85
N TYR A 95 -8.81 -3.99 2.41
CA TYR A 95 -7.78 -3.08 1.90
C TYR A 95 -6.42 -3.45 2.45
N ILE A 96 -5.43 -3.56 1.59
CA ILE A 96 -4.05 -3.86 1.94
C ILE A 96 -3.18 -2.74 1.40
N SER A 97 -2.49 -2.04 2.28
CA SER A 97 -1.52 -1.01 1.93
C SER A 97 -0.14 -1.42 2.42
N ILE A 98 0.89 -1.28 1.59
CA ILE A 98 2.25 -1.66 1.92
C ILE A 98 3.20 -0.56 1.49
N ASP A 99 4.15 -0.21 2.35
CA ASP A 99 5.16 0.80 2.07
C ASP A 99 6.48 0.50 2.78
N ASP A 100 7.58 0.96 2.20
CA ASP A 100 8.93 0.80 2.71
C ASP A 100 9.44 2.07 3.38
N ILE A 101 10.05 1.92 4.54
CA ILE A 101 10.67 3.02 5.24
C ILE A 101 12.14 2.72 5.58
N GLY A 102 13.06 3.50 4.99
CA GLY A 102 14.49 3.41 5.26
C GLY A 102 14.90 4.16 6.52
N VAL A 103 15.62 3.50 7.42
CA VAL A 103 16.32 4.12 8.54
C VAL A 103 17.83 3.98 8.38
N LYS A 104 18.60 4.93 8.92
CA LYS A 104 20.04 4.96 8.72
C LYS A 104 20.71 3.75 9.35
N HIS A 105 21.49 3.00 8.57
CA HIS A 105 22.24 1.85 9.04
C HIS A 105 23.46 2.29 9.88
N GLN A 106 23.86 1.48 10.87
CA GLN A 106 25.09 1.72 11.66
C GLN A 106 26.32 1.72 10.75
N LYS A 107 27.28 2.62 11.02
CA LYS A 107 28.46 2.81 10.16
C LYS A 107 29.29 1.53 9.96
N GLU A 108 29.42 0.75 11.01
CA GLU A 108 30.17 -0.52 11.03
C GLU A 108 29.57 -1.62 10.16
N GLN A 109 28.27 -1.49 9.84
CA GLN A 109 27.50 -2.46 9.06
C GLN A 109 27.20 -1.96 7.63
N ARG A 110 27.71 -0.77 7.25
CA ARG A 110 27.56 -0.27 5.89
C ARG A 110 28.56 -1.01 4.99
N THR A 111 28.07 -1.69 4.00
CA THR A 111 28.90 -2.17 2.91
C THR A 111 29.44 -0.94 2.17
N GLY A 112 30.72 -0.98 1.74
CA GLY A 112 31.37 0.15 1.05
C GLY A 112 30.75 0.52 -0.32
N ASP A 113 29.65 -0.10 -0.67
CA ASP A 113 28.81 0.24 -1.81
C ASP A 113 27.94 1.46 -1.45
N GLU A 114 28.19 2.59 -2.10
CA GLU A 114 27.45 3.85 -1.93
C GLU A 114 25.98 3.76 -2.41
N THR A 115 25.52 2.58 -2.79
CA THR A 115 24.10 2.35 -3.13
C THR A 115 23.22 2.55 -1.91
N LYS A 116 22.02 3.10 -2.10
CA LYS A 116 21.02 3.32 -1.03
C LYS A 116 20.75 2.06 -0.19
N THR A 117 20.96 0.88 -0.76
CA THR A 117 20.75 -0.42 -0.11
C THR A 117 21.73 -0.71 1.02
N GLY A 118 23.02 -0.25 0.91
CA GLY A 118 24.02 -0.45 1.97
C GLY A 118 23.99 0.60 3.08
N VAL A 119 23.31 1.74 2.88
CA VAL A 119 23.28 2.88 3.81
C VAL A 119 22.06 2.85 4.73
N TYR A 120 20.97 2.14 4.32
CA TYR A 120 19.71 2.11 5.05
C TYR A 120 19.30 0.68 5.39
N VAL A 121 18.68 0.54 6.56
CA VAL A 121 17.84 -0.62 6.91
C VAL A 121 16.44 -0.32 6.41
N TRP A 122 15.92 -1.18 5.57
CA TRP A 122 14.58 -1.04 5.01
C TRP A 122 13.59 -1.86 5.82
N ASN A 123 12.73 -1.16 6.56
CA ASN A 123 11.56 -1.76 7.19
C ASN A 123 10.39 -1.67 6.21
N THR A 124 9.66 -2.74 6.07
CA THR A 124 8.41 -2.76 5.31
C THR A 124 7.25 -2.84 6.30
N VAL A 125 6.28 -1.98 6.15
CA VAL A 125 5.06 -1.95 6.97
C VAL A 125 3.87 -2.22 6.06
N ALA A 126 2.97 -3.07 6.50
CA ALA A 126 1.68 -3.30 5.85
C ALA A 126 0.54 -3.02 6.82
N ASP A 127 -0.50 -2.38 6.35
CA ASP A 127 -1.76 -2.16 7.05
C ASP A 127 -2.88 -2.90 6.32
N ILE A 128 -3.58 -3.77 7.04
CA ILE A 128 -4.67 -4.60 6.53
C ILE A 128 -5.94 -4.10 7.19
N GLU A 129 -6.91 -3.65 6.40
CA GLU A 129 -8.11 -3.01 6.90
C GLU A 129 -9.37 -3.65 6.33
N THR A 130 -10.33 -3.91 7.20
CA THR A 130 -11.68 -4.38 6.87
C THR A 130 -12.72 -3.47 7.55
N GLY A 131 -14.00 -3.68 7.28
CA GLY A 131 -15.07 -2.95 7.98
C GLY A 131 -15.08 -3.17 9.51
N SER A 132 -14.44 -4.24 10.01
CA SER A 132 -14.37 -4.57 11.44
C SER A 132 -13.14 -4.00 12.15
N GLY A 133 -12.15 -3.47 11.44
CA GLY A 133 -10.95 -2.91 12.03
C GLY A 133 -9.73 -2.98 11.13
N SER A 134 -8.57 -2.75 11.70
CA SER A 134 -7.30 -2.81 11.00
C SER A 134 -6.22 -3.52 11.81
N HIS A 135 -5.26 -4.11 11.10
CA HIS A 135 -4.11 -4.78 11.67
C HIS A 135 -2.84 -4.38 10.93
N THR A 136 -1.79 -4.05 11.68
CA THR A 136 -0.51 -3.64 11.11
C THR A 136 0.53 -4.74 11.33
N VAL A 137 1.22 -5.11 10.26
CA VAL A 137 2.35 -6.04 10.30
C VAL A 137 3.61 -5.35 9.79
N THR A 138 4.76 -5.76 10.32
CA THR A 138 6.06 -5.20 9.90
C THR A 138 7.07 -6.31 9.66
N GLY A 139 8.09 -6.03 8.85
CA GLY A 139 9.21 -6.93 8.62
C GLY A 139 10.41 -6.20 8.03
N ILE A 140 11.58 -6.83 8.14
CA ILE A 140 12.76 -6.41 7.37
C ILE A 140 12.69 -7.08 6.01
N GLY A 141 12.41 -6.26 4.98
CA GLY A 141 12.27 -6.69 3.61
C GLY A 141 10.84 -7.02 3.19
N MET A 142 10.51 -6.59 1.99
CA MET A 142 9.16 -6.59 1.43
C MET A 142 8.56 -8.00 1.35
N LYS A 143 9.30 -8.98 0.84
CA LYS A 143 8.79 -10.36 0.67
C LYS A 143 8.32 -10.97 2.01
N LYS A 144 9.13 -10.82 3.08
CA LYS A 144 8.76 -11.32 4.42
C LYS A 144 7.46 -10.68 4.91
N THR A 145 7.30 -9.37 4.71
CA THR A 145 6.08 -8.66 5.10
C THR A 145 4.86 -9.12 4.31
N PHE A 146 4.99 -9.39 3.01
CA PHE A 146 3.92 -9.99 2.22
C PHE A 146 3.53 -11.40 2.69
N LEU A 147 4.49 -12.20 3.15
CA LEU A 147 4.19 -13.52 3.74
C LEU A 147 3.42 -13.39 5.06
N PHE A 148 3.74 -12.40 5.90
CA PHE A 148 2.94 -12.07 7.09
C PHE A 148 1.52 -11.64 6.71
N VAL A 149 1.36 -10.80 5.68
CA VAL A 149 0.04 -10.41 5.16
C VAL A 149 -0.74 -11.64 4.72
N LEU A 150 -0.14 -12.54 3.93
CA LEU A 150 -0.79 -13.77 3.48
C LEU A 150 -1.23 -14.66 4.65
N ALA A 151 -0.33 -14.89 5.62
CA ALA A 151 -0.65 -15.69 6.81
C ALA A 151 -1.81 -15.06 7.60
N TYR A 152 -1.80 -13.73 7.78
CA TYR A 152 -2.87 -13.02 8.45
C TYR A 152 -4.22 -13.18 7.73
N LEU A 153 -4.24 -13.04 6.41
CA LEU A 153 -5.45 -13.23 5.60
C LEU A 153 -6.01 -14.65 5.70
N LEU A 154 -5.13 -15.66 5.72
CA LEU A 154 -5.51 -17.08 5.90
C LEU A 154 -6.09 -17.34 7.30
N GLN A 155 -5.42 -16.92 8.36
CA GLN A 155 -5.88 -17.10 9.75
C GLN A 155 -7.24 -16.48 10.01
N ASN A 156 -7.53 -15.34 9.39
CA ASN A 156 -8.77 -14.61 9.58
C ASN A 156 -9.84 -14.90 8.49
N ASN A 157 -9.65 -15.93 7.66
CA ASN A 157 -10.56 -16.32 6.57
C ASN A 157 -10.91 -15.17 5.61
N LEU A 158 -10.02 -14.21 5.43
CA LEU A 158 -10.29 -13.02 4.61
C LEU A 158 -10.19 -13.33 3.11
N LEU A 159 -9.43 -14.35 2.72
CA LEU A 159 -9.32 -14.77 1.31
C LEU A 159 -10.64 -15.32 0.77
N ALA A 160 -11.37 -16.12 1.56
CA ALA A 160 -12.63 -16.75 1.12
C ALA A 160 -13.83 -15.77 1.12
N ASN A 161 -13.76 -14.69 1.93
CA ASN A 161 -14.92 -13.89 2.27
C ASN A 161 -14.81 -12.41 1.86
N LYS A 162 -13.64 -11.98 1.36
CA LYS A 162 -13.40 -10.57 1.03
C LYS A 162 -12.81 -10.40 -0.36
N THR A 163 -13.11 -9.26 -0.98
CA THR A 163 -12.37 -8.77 -2.14
C THR A 163 -11.08 -8.11 -1.68
N LEU A 164 -9.93 -8.59 -2.16
CA LEU A 164 -8.65 -7.99 -1.85
C LEU A 164 -8.41 -6.75 -2.72
N VAL A 165 -8.13 -5.63 -2.08
CA VAL A 165 -7.79 -4.37 -2.76
C VAL A 165 -6.45 -3.87 -2.25
N PHE A 166 -5.44 -3.86 -3.13
CA PHE A 166 -4.12 -3.31 -2.83
C PHE A 166 -4.07 -1.82 -3.20
N LEU A 167 -3.85 -0.98 -2.19
CA LEU A 167 -3.60 0.46 -2.36
C LEU A 167 -2.10 0.69 -2.40
N THR A 168 -1.53 1.12 -3.54
CA THR A 168 -0.08 1.18 -3.75
C THR A 168 0.39 2.53 -4.28
N ASP A 169 1.66 2.88 -4.01
CA ASP A 169 2.34 4.05 -4.57
C ASP A 169 2.80 3.88 -6.03
N GLY A 170 2.61 2.68 -6.59
CA GLY A 170 3.06 2.31 -7.93
C GLY A 170 4.50 1.80 -7.99
N ALA A 171 5.14 1.47 -6.86
CA ALA A 171 6.48 0.90 -6.84
C ALA A 171 6.52 -0.48 -7.50
N ARG A 172 7.52 -0.69 -8.37
CA ARG A 172 7.67 -1.95 -9.13
C ARG A 172 7.83 -3.17 -8.21
N SER A 173 8.50 -3.00 -7.07
CA SER A 173 8.71 -4.06 -6.09
C SER A 173 7.40 -4.53 -5.46
N ILE A 174 6.47 -3.60 -5.18
CA ILE A 174 5.16 -3.93 -4.63
C ILE A 174 4.36 -4.75 -5.64
N PHE A 175 4.26 -4.29 -6.89
CA PHE A 175 3.57 -5.04 -7.95
C PHE A 175 4.13 -6.44 -8.16
N ALA A 176 5.46 -6.58 -8.15
CA ALA A 176 6.11 -7.87 -8.34
C ALA A 176 5.76 -8.85 -7.21
N ASN A 177 5.76 -8.40 -5.96
CA ASN A 177 5.39 -9.25 -4.82
C ASN A 177 3.89 -9.59 -4.81
N ILE A 178 3.00 -8.66 -5.16
CA ILE A 178 1.57 -8.94 -5.30
C ILE A 178 1.36 -10.03 -6.36
N ALA A 179 1.96 -9.86 -7.54
CA ALA A 179 1.84 -10.81 -8.64
C ALA A 179 2.46 -12.18 -8.30
N GLU A 180 3.56 -12.22 -7.55
CA GLU A 180 4.22 -13.47 -7.15
C GLU A 180 3.41 -14.23 -6.09
N ILE A 181 2.97 -13.55 -5.02
CA ILE A 181 2.41 -14.17 -3.83
C ILE A 181 0.90 -14.39 -3.97
N PHE A 182 0.17 -13.47 -4.62
CA PHE A 182 -1.30 -13.51 -4.71
C PHE A 182 -1.84 -13.94 -6.07
N SER A 183 -0.98 -14.47 -6.98
CA SER A 183 -1.41 -14.93 -8.31
C SER A 183 -2.51 -16.02 -8.30
N PHE A 184 -2.69 -16.68 -7.18
CA PHE A 184 -3.70 -17.73 -6.99
C PHE A 184 -5.10 -17.19 -6.68
N HIS A 185 -5.22 -15.91 -6.28
CA HIS A 185 -6.45 -15.27 -5.80
C HIS A 185 -6.75 -14.00 -6.60
N PRO A 186 -8.02 -13.74 -6.95
CA PRO A 186 -8.37 -12.47 -7.60
C PRO A 186 -8.17 -11.29 -6.66
N PHE A 187 -7.63 -10.20 -7.19
CA PHE A 187 -7.39 -8.96 -6.45
C PHE A 187 -7.57 -7.73 -7.35
N ILE A 188 -7.77 -6.59 -6.74
CA ILE A 188 -7.82 -5.28 -7.39
C ILE A 188 -6.60 -4.49 -6.94
N ILE A 189 -5.93 -3.80 -7.85
CA ILE A 189 -4.88 -2.83 -7.52
C ILE A 189 -5.40 -1.42 -7.82
N VAL A 190 -5.26 -0.54 -6.85
CA VAL A 190 -5.59 0.88 -6.95
C VAL A 190 -4.33 1.69 -6.70
N LEU A 191 -3.93 2.48 -7.69
CA LEU A 191 -2.84 3.43 -7.53
C LEU A 191 -3.29 4.53 -6.56
N ASP A 192 -2.50 4.77 -5.52
CA ASP A 192 -2.80 5.80 -4.52
C ASP A 192 -2.96 7.19 -5.16
N TRP A 193 -4.08 7.86 -4.87
CA TRP A 193 -4.39 9.15 -5.44
C TRP A 193 -3.38 10.25 -5.09
N PHE A 194 -2.86 10.25 -3.85
CA PHE A 194 -1.89 11.27 -3.43
C PHE A 194 -0.55 11.06 -4.14
N HIS A 195 -0.12 9.80 -4.31
CA HIS A 195 1.08 9.47 -5.06
C HIS A 195 0.95 9.79 -6.54
N LEU A 196 -0.19 9.48 -7.17
CA LEU A 196 -0.49 9.89 -8.55
C LEU A 196 -0.43 11.42 -8.71
N LYS A 197 -1.12 12.16 -7.82
CA LYS A 197 -1.10 13.62 -7.80
C LYS A 197 0.31 14.18 -7.66
N LYS A 198 1.09 13.63 -6.71
CA LYS A 198 2.48 14.02 -6.47
C LYS A 198 3.34 13.80 -7.71
N ARG A 199 3.22 12.65 -8.37
CA ARG A 199 3.96 12.35 -9.62
C ARG A 199 3.58 13.31 -10.74
N CYS A 200 2.30 13.58 -10.96
CA CYS A 200 1.86 14.58 -11.93
C CYS A 200 2.49 15.96 -11.64
N GLN A 201 2.50 16.37 -10.38
CA GLN A 201 3.09 17.64 -9.97
C GLN A 201 4.61 17.68 -10.18
N GLU A 202 5.34 16.61 -9.90
CA GLU A 202 6.79 16.50 -10.10
C GLU A 202 7.13 16.64 -11.60
N TYR A 203 6.51 15.87 -12.47
CA TYR A 203 6.75 15.96 -13.91
C TYR A 203 6.39 17.31 -14.50
N LEU A 204 5.24 17.88 -14.10
CA LEU A 204 4.83 19.20 -14.55
C LEU A 204 5.73 20.32 -14.03
N SER A 205 6.31 20.18 -12.83
CA SER A 205 7.28 21.13 -12.27
C SER A 205 8.58 21.17 -13.11
N MET A 206 8.96 20.05 -13.70
CA MET A 206 10.10 19.98 -14.61
C MET A 206 9.75 20.46 -16.02
N SER A 207 8.48 20.44 -16.40
CA SER A 207 8.03 20.64 -17.78
C SER A 207 7.45 22.03 -18.07
N ALA A 208 6.68 22.61 -17.15
CA ALA A 208 5.96 23.86 -17.38
C ALA A 208 6.82 25.09 -17.18
N LYS A 209 6.56 26.15 -17.97
CA LYS A 209 7.13 27.49 -17.78
C LYS A 209 6.31 28.26 -16.74
N GLY A 210 6.85 28.37 -15.55
CA GLY A 210 6.23 29.15 -14.46
C GLY A 210 5.23 28.34 -13.60
N LYS A 211 5.06 28.83 -12.36
CA LYS A 211 4.25 28.17 -11.32
C LYS A 211 2.75 28.23 -11.64
N GLU A 212 2.29 29.35 -12.14
CA GLU A 212 0.87 29.56 -12.44
C GLU A 212 0.40 28.61 -13.55
N LYS A 213 1.15 28.57 -14.66
CA LYS A 213 0.81 27.67 -15.77
C LYS A 213 0.90 26.20 -15.39
N ARG A 214 1.91 25.83 -14.61
CA ARG A 214 1.99 24.48 -14.03
C ARG A 214 0.73 24.13 -13.24
N ASN A 215 0.27 25.03 -12.37
CA ASN A 215 -0.89 24.78 -11.52
C ASN A 215 -2.18 24.68 -12.34
N GLU A 216 -2.35 25.51 -13.35
CA GLU A 216 -3.49 25.45 -14.28
C GLU A 216 -3.54 24.09 -15.00
N ILE A 217 -2.41 23.66 -15.57
CA ILE A 217 -2.30 22.37 -16.26
C ILE A 217 -2.59 21.22 -15.26
N LEU A 218 -1.98 21.28 -14.08
CA LEU A 218 -2.14 20.27 -13.04
C LEU A 218 -3.61 20.14 -12.61
N GLN A 219 -4.29 21.25 -12.35
CA GLN A 219 -5.69 21.24 -11.92
C GLN A 219 -6.59 20.55 -12.95
N LYS A 220 -6.43 20.88 -14.25
CA LYS A 220 -7.22 20.26 -15.30
C LYS A 220 -6.88 18.76 -15.44
N LEU A 221 -5.59 18.40 -15.44
CA LEU A 221 -5.15 17.03 -15.51
C LEU A 221 -5.72 16.19 -14.35
N LEU A 222 -5.68 16.71 -13.14
CA LEU A 222 -6.19 16.00 -11.96
C LEU A 222 -7.71 15.79 -11.99
N ARG A 223 -8.50 16.74 -12.56
CA ARG A 223 -9.94 16.55 -12.73
C ARG A 223 -10.25 15.40 -13.70
N ILE A 224 -9.49 15.31 -14.79
CA ILE A 224 -9.61 14.25 -15.79
C ILE A 224 -9.25 12.89 -15.15
N LEU A 225 -8.12 12.82 -14.45
CA LEU A 225 -7.66 11.59 -13.78
C LEU A 225 -8.57 11.19 -12.59
N TRP A 226 -9.19 12.16 -11.91
CA TRP A 226 -10.16 11.88 -10.84
C TRP A 226 -11.42 11.17 -11.36
N ALA A 227 -11.76 11.39 -12.63
CA ALA A 227 -12.81 10.66 -13.33
C ALA A 227 -12.37 9.29 -13.88
N GLY A 228 -11.08 8.94 -13.79
CA GLY A 228 -10.52 7.69 -14.33
C GLY A 228 -10.22 7.73 -15.83
N ASN A 229 -10.24 8.90 -16.45
CA ASN A 229 -10.12 9.04 -17.91
C ASN A 229 -8.66 9.21 -18.36
N VAL A 230 -7.89 8.11 -18.33
CA VAL A 230 -6.46 8.13 -18.65
C VAL A 230 -6.20 8.54 -20.11
N ASP A 231 -7.04 8.09 -21.07
CA ASP A 231 -6.90 8.47 -22.50
C ASP A 231 -7.01 9.97 -22.68
N GLU A 232 -8.04 10.58 -22.09
CA GLU A 232 -8.27 12.02 -22.16
C GLU A 232 -7.15 12.81 -21.44
N ALA A 233 -6.60 12.26 -20.36
CA ALA A 233 -5.46 12.86 -19.66
C ALA A 233 -4.20 12.87 -20.53
N ILE A 234 -3.90 11.76 -21.21
CA ILE A 234 -2.77 11.66 -22.14
C ILE A 234 -3.00 12.57 -23.36
N ALA A 235 -4.21 12.55 -23.94
CA ALA A 235 -4.57 13.44 -25.04
C ALA A 235 -4.42 14.91 -24.64
N TYR A 236 -4.90 15.30 -23.47
CA TYR A 236 -4.73 16.65 -22.94
C TYR A 236 -3.26 17.05 -22.83
N LEU A 237 -2.41 16.18 -22.31
CA LEU A 237 -0.96 16.44 -22.18
C LEU A 237 -0.28 16.62 -23.53
N HIS A 238 -0.65 15.83 -24.56
CA HIS A 238 -0.11 15.96 -25.90
C HIS A 238 -0.56 17.23 -26.64
N HIS A 239 -1.76 17.77 -26.30
CA HIS A 239 -2.28 19.00 -26.90
C HIS A 239 -1.81 20.28 -26.16
N LEU A 240 -0.93 20.17 -25.17
CA LEU A 240 -0.37 21.35 -24.51
C LEU A 240 0.44 22.20 -25.49
N HIS A 241 0.16 23.50 -25.50
CA HIS A 241 0.88 24.44 -26.39
C HIS A 241 2.36 24.50 -26.01
N ARG A 242 3.25 24.49 -27.02
CA ARG A 242 4.71 24.48 -26.82
C ARG A 242 5.21 25.69 -26.02
N ASP A 243 4.54 26.85 -26.12
CA ASP A 243 4.91 28.05 -25.40
C ASP A 243 4.74 27.89 -23.87
N PHE A 244 3.92 26.96 -23.43
CA PHE A 244 3.74 26.65 -22.00
C PHE A 244 4.80 25.70 -21.45
N LEU A 245 5.58 25.06 -22.33
CA LEU A 245 6.53 24.02 -21.98
C LEU A 245 7.98 24.50 -22.14
N ARG A 246 8.84 24.00 -21.26
CA ARG A 246 10.28 24.14 -21.39
C ARG A 246 10.80 23.31 -22.58
N PRO A 247 11.93 23.69 -23.20
CA PRO A 247 12.51 22.90 -24.29
C PRO A 247 12.78 21.44 -23.91
N GLN A 248 13.31 21.22 -22.72
CA GLN A 248 13.59 19.90 -22.15
C GLN A 248 12.48 19.54 -21.15
N ASN A 249 11.27 19.28 -21.64
CA ASN A 249 10.16 18.90 -20.79
C ASN A 249 10.04 17.37 -20.66
N ARG A 250 9.30 16.95 -19.63
CA ARG A 250 9.09 15.53 -19.27
C ARG A 250 7.63 15.11 -19.48
N ILE A 251 6.93 15.70 -20.42
CA ILE A 251 5.52 15.38 -20.69
C ILE A 251 5.38 13.94 -21.20
N ASN A 252 6.28 13.51 -22.08
CA ASN A 252 6.25 12.14 -22.59
C ASN A 252 6.50 11.11 -21.48
N ASP A 253 7.38 11.42 -20.51
CA ASP A 253 7.62 10.53 -19.37
C ASP A 253 6.37 10.43 -18.49
N LEU A 254 5.64 11.55 -18.30
CA LEU A 254 4.37 11.53 -17.59
C LEU A 254 3.32 10.72 -18.35
N CYS A 255 3.20 10.87 -19.67
CA CYS A 255 2.29 10.06 -20.47
C CYS A 255 2.62 8.55 -20.36
N GLN A 256 3.90 8.18 -20.44
CA GLN A 256 4.34 6.79 -20.24
C GLN A 256 4.03 6.27 -18.84
N TYR A 257 4.19 7.11 -17.82
CA TYR A 257 3.81 6.76 -16.44
C TYR A 257 2.31 6.49 -16.32
N LEU A 258 1.46 7.36 -16.87
CA LEU A 258 0.00 7.19 -16.86
C LEU A 258 -0.41 5.93 -17.64
N GLU A 259 0.19 5.70 -18.83
CA GLU A 259 -0.06 4.51 -19.63
C GLU A 259 0.31 3.22 -18.90
N LYS A 260 1.48 3.19 -18.27
CA LYS A 260 1.95 2.05 -17.49
C LYS A 260 1.01 1.67 -16.35
N HIS A 261 0.38 2.67 -15.73
CA HIS A 261 -0.50 2.47 -14.57
C HIS A 261 -1.98 2.56 -14.91
N ARG A 262 -2.33 2.56 -16.19
CA ARG A 262 -3.70 2.75 -16.72
C ARG A 262 -4.74 1.88 -15.98
N GLU A 263 -4.47 0.59 -15.85
CA GLU A 263 -5.38 -0.39 -15.24
C GLU A 263 -5.55 -0.19 -13.72
N HIS A 264 -4.68 0.61 -13.11
CA HIS A 264 -4.66 0.87 -11.67
C HIS A 264 -5.13 2.29 -11.32
N ILE A 265 -5.55 3.08 -12.32
CA ILE A 265 -6.12 4.42 -12.15
C ILE A 265 -7.64 4.34 -12.31
N PRO A 266 -8.40 4.01 -11.25
CA PRO A 266 -9.84 3.86 -11.31
C PRO A 266 -10.55 5.22 -11.35
N PRO A 267 -11.88 5.26 -11.55
CA PRO A 267 -12.68 6.47 -11.37
C PRO A 267 -12.75 6.82 -9.88
N TYR A 268 -11.73 7.52 -9.36
CA TYR A 268 -11.62 7.90 -7.96
C TYR A 268 -12.84 8.68 -7.46
N ALA A 269 -13.48 9.47 -8.34
CA ALA A 269 -14.71 10.17 -8.01
C ALA A 269 -15.85 9.21 -7.66
N LEU A 270 -16.01 8.14 -8.44
CA LEU A 270 -17.02 7.12 -8.19
C LEU A 270 -16.71 6.33 -6.92
N ARG A 271 -15.46 5.94 -6.75
CA ARG A 271 -15.02 5.26 -5.54
C ARG A 271 -15.29 6.09 -4.28
N ALA A 272 -14.99 7.39 -4.31
CA ALA A 272 -15.24 8.30 -3.21
C ALA A 272 -16.75 8.45 -2.91
N GLU A 273 -17.59 8.55 -3.94
CA GLU A 273 -19.05 8.66 -3.80
C GLU A 273 -19.66 7.38 -3.18
N LEU A 274 -19.08 6.22 -3.48
CA LEU A 274 -19.48 4.92 -2.93
C LEU A 274 -18.82 4.59 -1.58
N GLY A 275 -18.04 5.50 -0.99
CA GLY A 275 -17.36 5.27 0.29
C GLY A 275 -16.11 4.41 0.21
N LEU A 276 -15.60 4.12 -0.99
CA LEU A 276 -14.41 3.31 -1.22
C LEU A 276 -13.12 4.11 -1.04
N LYS A 277 -12.05 3.44 -0.66
CA LYS A 277 -10.76 4.07 -0.40
C LYS A 277 -9.96 4.32 -1.67
N ASN A 278 -9.34 5.50 -1.72
CA ASN A 278 -8.50 5.96 -2.83
C ASN A 278 -7.04 6.22 -2.42
N SER A 279 -6.69 5.92 -1.16
CA SER A 279 -5.41 6.33 -0.60
C SER A 279 -4.90 5.34 0.44
N SER A 280 -3.59 5.19 0.48
CA SER A 280 -2.81 4.39 1.43
C SER A 280 -2.40 5.16 2.70
N ASN A 281 -3.06 6.25 3.06
CA ASN A 281 -2.72 7.11 4.20
C ASN A 281 -2.50 6.36 5.52
N ARG A 282 -3.19 5.22 5.71
CA ARG A 282 -3.04 4.42 6.93
C ARG A 282 -1.67 3.80 7.05
N VAL A 283 -1.11 3.25 5.98
CA VAL A 283 0.24 2.67 6.02
C VAL A 283 1.31 3.76 6.20
N GLU A 284 1.10 4.97 5.65
CA GLU A 284 1.98 6.11 5.93
C GLU A 284 1.96 6.45 7.42
N LYS A 285 0.77 6.46 8.04
CA LYS A 285 0.61 6.66 9.48
C LYS A 285 1.24 5.52 10.28
N ALA A 286 1.06 4.27 9.87
CA ALA A 286 1.67 3.10 10.49
C ALA A 286 3.21 3.15 10.38
N ASN A 287 3.76 3.53 9.23
CA ASN A 287 5.19 3.77 9.02
C ASN A 287 5.74 4.82 10.00
N ASP A 288 5.01 5.92 10.18
CA ASP A 288 5.40 6.95 11.13
C ASP A 288 5.43 6.42 12.57
N LEU A 289 4.36 5.75 13.00
CA LEU A 289 4.22 5.22 14.36
C LEU A 289 5.16 4.05 14.66
N CYS A 290 5.29 3.10 13.74
CA CYS A 290 6.10 1.90 13.96
C CYS A 290 7.60 2.16 13.82
N VAL A 291 7.98 3.07 12.92
CA VAL A 291 9.39 3.24 12.55
C VAL A 291 9.87 4.69 12.69
N ALA A 292 9.27 5.66 11.98
CA ALA A 292 9.86 6.99 11.83
C ALA A 292 10.01 7.73 13.15
N GLN A 293 8.98 7.78 13.96
CA GLN A 293 8.97 8.51 15.24
C GLN A 293 10.06 8.03 16.21
N ARG A 294 10.40 6.75 16.16
CA ARG A 294 11.39 6.15 17.07
C ARG A 294 12.78 6.04 16.47
N GLN A 295 12.88 5.98 15.14
CA GLN A 295 14.13 5.56 14.49
C GLN A 295 14.73 6.63 13.57
N LYS A 296 13.98 7.64 13.13
CA LYS A 296 14.49 8.66 12.18
C LYS A 296 14.96 9.96 12.81
N HIS A 297 14.69 10.18 14.09
CA HIS A 297 15.04 11.44 14.77
C HIS A 297 16.46 11.44 15.33
N ASN A 298 17.01 12.65 15.53
CA ASN A 298 18.27 12.91 16.23
C ASN A 298 19.51 12.20 15.64
N GLY A 299 19.54 11.93 14.32
CA GLY A 299 20.69 11.32 13.66
C GLY A 299 21.00 9.87 14.06
N MET A 300 20.02 9.18 14.64
CA MET A 300 20.15 7.78 15.04
C MET A 300 20.48 6.88 13.86
N SER A 301 21.24 5.81 14.15
CA SER A 301 21.54 4.72 13.22
C SER A 301 21.30 3.39 13.89
N TRP A 302 20.85 2.41 13.12
CA TRP A 302 20.32 1.14 13.62
C TRP A 302 21.01 -0.06 12.99
N SER A 303 21.12 -1.15 13.74
CA SER A 303 21.35 -2.48 13.15
C SER A 303 20.06 -2.97 12.51
N SER A 304 20.11 -3.89 11.55
CA SER A 304 18.93 -4.49 10.96
C SER A 304 18.06 -5.17 12.03
N SER A 305 18.68 -5.95 12.93
CA SER A 305 17.96 -6.63 14.02
C SER A 305 17.34 -5.64 15.03
N GLY A 306 18.06 -4.59 15.40
CA GLY A 306 17.55 -3.59 16.33
C GLY A 306 16.40 -2.76 15.76
N SER A 307 16.48 -2.41 14.47
CA SER A 307 15.43 -1.70 13.75
C SER A 307 14.16 -2.55 13.63
N GLY A 308 14.29 -3.80 13.17
CA GLY A 308 13.17 -4.73 13.05
C GLY A 308 12.52 -5.04 14.38
N ALA A 309 13.33 -5.33 15.43
CA ALA A 309 12.84 -5.59 16.77
C ALA A 309 11.97 -4.45 17.31
N LEU A 310 12.41 -3.20 17.15
CA LEU A 310 11.65 -2.04 17.61
C LEU A 310 10.37 -1.82 16.78
N ALA A 311 10.43 -2.06 15.48
CA ALA A 311 9.25 -1.98 14.60
C ALA A 311 8.19 -3.03 14.99
N GLN A 312 8.60 -4.27 15.30
CA GLN A 312 7.70 -5.33 15.77
C GLN A 312 7.01 -4.98 17.09
N ILE A 313 7.78 -4.50 18.08
CA ILE A 313 7.19 -4.05 19.36
C ILE A 313 6.17 -2.93 19.10
N SER A 314 6.50 -1.97 18.23
CA SER A 314 5.62 -0.86 17.90
C SER A 314 4.35 -1.30 17.17
N ALA A 315 4.44 -2.31 16.29
CA ALA A 315 3.27 -2.90 15.63
C ALA A 315 2.34 -3.59 16.63
N LEU A 316 2.88 -4.40 17.59
CA LEU A 316 2.06 -5.00 18.65
C LEU A 316 1.39 -3.96 19.54
N ILE A 317 2.04 -2.82 19.80
CA ILE A 317 1.42 -1.71 20.55
C ILE A 317 0.27 -1.11 19.72
N LEU A 318 0.49 -0.88 18.43
CA LEU A 318 -0.51 -0.30 17.53
C LEU A 318 -1.73 -1.20 17.39
N ASN A 319 -1.52 -2.51 17.30
CA ASN A 319 -2.55 -3.53 17.27
C ASN A 319 -3.20 -3.81 18.64
N GLN A 320 -2.74 -3.20 19.72
CA GLN A 320 -3.18 -3.46 21.11
C GLN A 320 -2.90 -4.90 21.58
N GLU A 321 -1.93 -5.58 21.00
CA GLU A 321 -1.61 -7.00 21.24
C GLU A 321 -0.44 -7.22 22.21
N LEU A 322 0.35 -6.19 22.48
CA LEU A 322 1.55 -6.33 23.34
C LEU A 322 1.23 -6.89 24.72
N SER A 323 0.13 -6.47 25.32
CA SER A 323 -0.30 -6.97 26.64
C SER A 323 -0.63 -8.46 26.60
N SER A 324 -1.37 -8.90 25.60
CA SER A 324 -1.73 -10.30 25.40
C SER A 324 -0.48 -11.15 25.15
N TRP A 325 0.46 -10.65 24.34
CA TRP A 325 1.73 -11.32 24.09
C TRP A 325 2.57 -11.48 25.36
N LEU A 326 2.61 -10.47 26.22
CA LEU A 326 3.37 -10.53 27.48
C LEU A 326 2.78 -11.52 28.51
N HIS A 327 1.47 -11.79 28.46
CA HIS A 327 0.77 -12.62 29.43
C HIS A 327 0.45 -14.03 28.94
N SER A 328 0.57 -14.30 27.64
CA SER A 328 0.32 -15.61 27.05
C SER A 328 1.60 -16.25 26.51
N SER A 329 1.66 -17.57 26.54
CA SER A 329 2.72 -18.33 25.88
C SER A 329 2.48 -18.51 24.38
N SER A 330 1.30 -18.13 23.87
CA SER A 330 0.93 -18.18 22.46
C SER A 330 0.35 -16.83 22.02
N PHE A 331 0.90 -16.30 20.96
CA PHE A 331 0.40 -15.09 20.28
C PHE A 331 -0.37 -15.50 19.04
N VAL A 332 -1.62 -15.06 18.95
CA VAL A 332 -2.43 -15.23 17.74
C VAL A 332 -2.82 -13.84 17.23
N PRO A 333 -2.41 -13.45 16.00
CA PRO A 333 -2.84 -12.19 15.43
C PRO A 333 -4.37 -12.12 15.31
N SER A 334 -4.93 -11.02 15.74
CA SER A 334 -6.37 -10.76 15.64
C SER A 334 -6.64 -9.42 14.98
N LEU A 335 -7.83 -9.27 14.37
CA LEU A 335 -8.29 -7.94 13.97
C LEU A 335 -8.56 -7.14 15.23
N SER A 336 -7.91 -5.99 15.39
CA SER A 336 -8.26 -5.06 16.44
C SER A 336 -9.65 -4.50 16.15
N SER A 337 -10.57 -4.57 17.11
CA SER A 337 -11.80 -3.80 17.02
C SER A 337 -11.41 -2.32 16.93
N ALA A 338 -11.95 -1.63 15.91
CA ALA A 338 -11.80 -0.18 15.84
C ALA A 338 -12.33 0.44 17.15
N ALA A 339 -11.44 1.08 17.89
CA ALA A 339 -11.82 1.88 19.05
C ALA A 339 -12.42 3.20 18.58
#